data_69c43756bf2751e51eebb25ef339e53a
#
_entry.id   69c43756bf2751e51eebb25ef339e53a
#
_cell.length_a   1.000
_cell.length_b   1.000
_cell.length_c   1.000
_cell.angle_alpha   90.00
_cell.angle_beta   90.00
_cell.angle_gamma   90.00
#
_symmetry.space_group_name_H-M   'P 1'
#
loop_
_entity.id
_entity.type
_entity.pdbx_description
1 polymer ?
#
loop_
_entity_poly.entity_id
_entity_poly.type
_entity_poly.pdbx_seq_one_letter_code
_entity_poly.pdbx_strand_id
1 'polypeptide(L)'
;MITSPRTFPAICLSLSLASPGYAFNEQFLGDAPIARFNKKDIEIMLNTVTDALENTENGTGVEWENAKTGNHGTVTPLNRKTRDGMDCRELEIRNFAGSFTGRAIHLMCKIGDEWKAVTE
;
A
#
# COMPACT_ATOMS: atom_id res chain seq x y z
N MET A 1 -44.41 7.21 1.64
CA MET A 1 -43.89 7.07 1.48
C MET A 1 -43.08 6.67 1.43
N ILE A 2 -43.02 6.45 1.44
CA ILE A 2 -42.21 6.10 1.33
C ILE A 2 -41.41 5.84 1.05
N THR A 3 -41.27 5.65 0.98
CA THR A 3 -40.42 5.34 0.70
C THR A 3 -39.53 5.31 0.60
N SER A 4 -39.28 5.25 0.70
CA SER A 4 -38.29 5.13 0.55
C SER A 4 -37.42 4.93 0.56
N PRO A 5 -37.29 4.74 0.69
CA PRO A 5 -36.35 4.36 0.74
C PRO A 5 -35.46 3.98 0.67
N ARG A 6 -35.43 3.93 0.54
CA ARG A 6 -34.67 3.57 0.46
C ARG A 6 -33.79 3.07 0.22
N THR A 7 -33.74 2.80 0.00
CA THR A 7 -32.98 2.18 -0.28
C THR A 7 -31.96 2.49 -0.51
N PHE A 8 -31.67 2.86 -0.52
CA PHE A 8 -30.62 3.04 -0.67
C PHE A 8 -29.79 2.85 -0.13
N PRO A 9 -29.88 2.82 -0.01
CA PRO A 9 -29.04 2.78 0.93
C PRO A 9 -28.20 1.73 0.91
N ALA A 10 -28.67 0.89 1.04
CA ALA A 10 -27.96 -0.25 1.10
C ALA A 10 -26.83 -0.18 0.29
N ILE A 11 -26.97 0.11 -0.64
CA ILE A 11 -26.04 0.19 -1.52
C ILE A 11 -24.80 0.58 -1.14
N CYS A 12 -24.72 1.59 -1.02
CA CYS A 12 -23.53 2.16 -0.79
C CYS A 12 -22.73 1.39 0.11
N LEU A 13 -23.27 0.94 1.02
CA LEU A 13 -22.53 0.33 1.97
C LEU A 13 -21.70 -0.65 1.46
N SER A 14 -22.16 -1.41 0.78
CA SER A 14 -21.40 -2.48 0.36
C SER A 14 -20.05 -2.09 0.01
N LEU A 15 -19.90 -1.10 -0.67
CA LEU A 15 -18.67 -0.74 -1.09
C LEU A 15 -17.83 -0.50 -0.01
N SER A 16 -18.24 0.10 0.80
CA SER A 16 -17.43 0.49 1.84
C SER A 16 -16.78 -0.69 2.39
N LEU A 17 -17.26 -1.76 2.08
CA LEU A 17 -16.73 -2.89 2.66
C LEU A 17 -15.44 -3.26 2.08
N ALA A 18 -15.04 -2.62 1.09
CA ALA A 18 -13.76 -2.92 0.52
C ALA A 18 -12.80 -2.89 1.66
N SER A 19 -11.99 -3.85 1.77
CA SER A 19 -11.09 -3.98 2.87
C SER A 19 -10.10 -2.84 2.90
N PRO A 20 -10.01 -2.13 3.96
CA PRO A 20 -9.08 -1.02 4.05
C PRO A 20 -7.64 -1.48 3.94
N GLY A 21 -7.34 -2.70 4.34
CA GLY A 21 -5.97 -3.17 4.27
C GLY A 21 -5.49 -3.46 2.87
N TYR A 22 -6.37 -3.37 1.89
CA TYR A 22 -5.99 -3.71 0.54
C TYR A 22 -6.23 -2.56 -0.43
N ALA A 23 -5.85 -1.37 -0.04
CA ALA A 23 -5.98 -0.21 -0.89
C ALA A 23 -5.00 -0.26 -2.06
N PHE A 24 -3.92 -1.01 -1.92
CA PHE A 24 -2.90 -1.08 -2.96
C PHE A 24 -3.31 -2.07 -4.05
N ASN A 25 -2.98 -1.75 -5.28
CA ASN A 25 -3.37 -2.58 -6.42
C ASN A 25 -2.44 -3.77 -6.61
N GLU A 26 -2.79 -4.65 -7.53
CA GLU A 26 -2.03 -5.87 -7.76
C GLU A 26 -0.62 -5.62 -8.22
N GLN A 27 -0.41 -4.55 -8.96
CA GLN A 27 0.92 -4.22 -9.44
C GLN A 27 1.90 -4.08 -8.29
N PHE A 28 1.44 -3.46 -7.20
CA PHE A 28 2.26 -3.27 -6.03
C PHE A 28 2.60 -4.59 -5.36
N LEU A 29 1.72 -5.55 -5.44
CA LEU A 29 1.89 -6.82 -4.75
C LEU A 29 2.54 -7.91 -5.58
N GLY A 30 3.11 -7.56 -6.73
CA GLY A 30 3.65 -8.55 -7.65
C GLY A 30 5.09 -8.98 -7.41
N ASP A 31 5.69 -8.55 -6.33
CA ASP A 31 7.09 -8.83 -6.03
C ASP A 31 7.28 -10.27 -5.54
N ALA A 32 8.39 -10.91 -5.91
CA ALA A 32 8.64 -12.32 -5.57
C ALA A 32 8.62 -12.65 -4.08
N PRO A 33 9.26 -11.88 -3.20
CA PRO A 33 9.16 -12.19 -1.77
C PRO A 33 7.74 -12.07 -1.24
N ILE A 34 6.92 -11.19 -1.84
CA ILE A 34 5.56 -11.01 -1.39
C ILE A 34 4.74 -12.27 -1.57
N ALA A 35 5.06 -13.07 -2.57
CA ALA A 35 4.36 -14.33 -2.79
C ALA A 35 4.56 -15.29 -1.62
N ARG A 36 5.56 -15.06 -0.78
CA ARG A 36 5.83 -15.92 0.37
C ARG A 36 5.38 -15.29 1.68
N PHE A 37 4.78 -14.11 1.63
CA PHE A 37 4.29 -13.44 2.82
C PHE A 37 2.92 -13.98 3.17
N ASN A 38 2.65 -14.08 4.46
CA ASN A 38 1.30 -14.42 4.88
C ASN A 38 0.49 -13.12 5.00
N LYS A 39 -0.76 -13.26 5.36
CA LYS A 39 -1.66 -12.12 5.43
C LYS A 39 -1.18 -11.07 6.40
N LYS A 40 -0.63 -11.48 7.53
CA LYS A 40 -0.15 -10.54 8.55
C LYS A 40 1.10 -9.82 8.07
N ASP A 41 1.99 -10.51 7.37
CA ASP A 41 3.17 -9.88 6.81
C ASP A 41 2.75 -8.75 5.87
N ILE A 42 1.78 -9.02 5.01
CA ILE A 42 1.31 -8.02 4.05
C ILE A 42 0.67 -6.85 4.76
N GLU A 43 -0.10 -7.11 5.80
CA GLU A 43 -0.72 -6.04 6.56
C GLU A 43 0.31 -5.11 7.19
N ILE A 44 1.34 -5.69 7.80
CA ILE A 44 2.39 -4.90 8.43
C ILE A 44 3.13 -4.09 7.36
N MET A 45 3.46 -4.72 6.24
CA MET A 45 4.16 -4.04 5.16
C MET A 45 3.34 -2.86 4.63
N LEU A 46 2.06 -3.08 4.36
CA LEU A 46 1.22 -2.02 3.79
C LEU A 46 1.01 -0.87 4.78
N ASN A 47 0.89 -1.17 6.05
CA ASN A 47 0.78 -0.11 7.05
C ASN A 47 2.07 0.70 7.11
N THR A 48 3.20 0.04 6.98
CA THR A 48 4.49 0.72 6.98
C THR A 48 4.65 1.59 5.73
N VAL A 49 4.19 1.09 4.59
CA VAL A 49 4.22 1.86 3.35
C VAL A 49 3.38 3.13 3.48
N THR A 50 2.18 3.00 4.00
CA THR A 50 1.30 4.16 4.18
C THR A 50 1.94 5.17 5.12
N ASP A 51 2.47 4.70 6.24
CA ASP A 51 3.09 5.59 7.21
C ASP A 51 4.31 6.29 6.60
N ALA A 52 5.12 5.56 5.86
CA ALA A 52 6.30 6.15 5.24
C ALA A 52 5.92 7.22 4.23
N LEU A 53 4.90 6.95 3.41
CA LEU A 53 4.47 7.91 2.40
C LEU A 53 3.89 9.17 3.03
N GLU A 54 3.20 9.04 4.16
CA GLU A 54 2.56 10.18 4.80
C GLU A 54 3.51 10.95 5.71
N ASN A 55 4.44 10.29 6.36
CA ASN A 55 5.15 10.91 7.47
C ASN A 55 6.68 10.88 7.40
N THR A 56 7.25 10.37 6.33
CA THR A 56 8.69 10.19 6.29
C THR A 56 9.32 11.01 5.18
N GLU A 57 10.47 11.57 5.46
CA GLU A 57 11.20 12.39 4.50
C GLU A 57 11.82 11.55 3.40
N ASN A 58 12.03 12.16 2.25
CA ASN A 58 12.68 11.49 1.13
C ASN A 58 14.05 10.95 1.56
N GLY A 59 14.31 9.72 1.19
CA GLY A 59 15.60 9.09 1.46
C GLY A 59 15.70 8.40 2.81
N THR A 60 14.68 8.50 3.65
CA THR A 60 14.72 7.86 4.97
C THR A 60 13.99 6.52 4.90
N GLY A 61 14.71 5.44 5.20
CA GLY A 61 14.12 4.10 5.18
C GLY A 61 13.34 3.81 6.45
N VAL A 62 12.20 3.16 6.30
CA VAL A 62 11.37 2.73 7.42
C VAL A 62 11.28 1.21 7.35
N GLU A 63 11.66 0.56 8.44
CA GLU A 63 11.72 -0.90 8.48
C GLU A 63 10.45 -1.50 9.04
N TRP A 64 10.12 -2.70 8.58
CA TRP A 64 9.05 -3.48 9.16
C TRP A 64 9.51 -4.91 9.35
N GLU A 65 8.89 -5.61 10.26
CA GLU A 65 9.22 -7.00 10.52
C GLU A 65 8.02 -7.68 11.16
N ASN A 66 7.82 -8.95 10.80
CA ASN A 66 6.87 -9.79 11.51
C ASN A 66 7.68 -10.82 12.28
N ALA A 67 7.74 -10.67 13.59
CA ALA A 67 8.57 -11.54 14.41
C ALA A 67 8.15 -13.00 14.33
N LYS A 68 6.91 -13.28 14.01
CA LYS A 68 6.43 -14.66 13.95
C LYS A 68 6.94 -15.39 12.72
N THR A 69 7.13 -14.70 11.62
CA THR A 69 7.58 -15.32 10.38
C THR A 69 9.05 -15.03 10.10
N GLY A 70 9.56 -13.94 10.66
CA GLY A 70 10.90 -13.46 10.33
C GLY A 70 10.94 -12.67 9.03
N ASN A 71 9.82 -12.56 8.33
CA ASN A 71 9.77 -11.77 7.11
C ASN A 71 9.86 -10.30 7.45
N HIS A 72 10.51 -9.53 6.60
CA HIS A 72 10.79 -8.13 6.91
C HIS A 72 11.09 -7.34 5.64
N GLY A 73 11.25 -6.06 5.78
CA GLY A 73 11.60 -5.22 4.66
C GLY A 73 11.88 -3.80 5.07
N THR A 74 12.19 -2.98 4.08
CA THR A 74 12.44 -1.56 4.26
C THR A 74 11.73 -0.82 3.15
N VAL A 75 11.05 0.26 3.49
CA VAL A 75 10.42 1.12 2.50
C VAL A 75 11.03 2.50 2.62
N THR A 76 11.37 3.12 1.50
CA THR A 76 12.07 4.40 1.47
C THR A 76 11.38 5.32 0.48
N PRO A 77 10.70 6.36 0.95
CA PRO A 77 10.16 7.35 0.02
C PRO A 77 11.29 8.08 -0.68
N LEU A 78 11.09 8.34 -1.94
CA LEU A 78 12.08 9.05 -2.73
C LEU A 78 11.44 10.37 -3.20
N ASN A 79 11.65 10.74 -4.44
CA ASN A 79 11.24 12.05 -4.93
C ASN A 79 9.73 12.24 -4.96
N ARG A 80 9.28 13.44 -4.67
CA ARG A 80 7.89 13.81 -4.85
C ARG A 80 7.69 14.30 -6.26
N LYS A 81 6.50 14.03 -6.80
CA LYS A 81 6.12 14.48 -8.12
C LYS A 81 4.65 14.82 -8.10
N THR A 82 4.23 15.72 -9.00
CA THR A 82 2.83 15.95 -9.24
C THR A 82 2.52 15.33 -10.58
N ARG A 83 1.49 14.53 -10.66
CA ARG A 83 1.10 13.89 -11.90
C ARG A 83 -0.41 13.98 -12.04
N ASP A 84 -0.88 14.63 -13.12
CA ASP A 84 -2.31 14.79 -13.37
C ASP A 84 -3.02 15.38 -12.14
N GLY A 85 -2.38 16.31 -11.47
CA GLY A 85 -2.96 16.94 -10.29
C GLY A 85 -2.86 16.13 -9.02
N MET A 86 -2.29 14.95 -9.08
CA MET A 86 -2.16 14.09 -7.88
C MET A 86 -0.81 14.29 -7.20
N ASP A 87 -0.81 14.12 -5.89
CA ASP A 87 0.42 14.14 -5.11
C ASP A 87 1.01 12.73 -5.19
N CYS A 88 2.21 12.62 -5.74
CA CYS A 88 2.85 11.33 -5.95
C CYS A 88 4.22 11.31 -5.29
N ARG A 89 4.67 10.13 -4.92
CA ARG A 89 6.02 9.91 -4.40
C ARG A 89 6.55 8.61 -4.97
N GLU A 90 7.81 8.59 -5.34
CA GLU A 90 8.46 7.34 -5.66
C GLU A 90 8.75 6.63 -4.34
N LEU A 91 8.64 5.32 -4.35
CA LEU A 91 8.85 4.52 -3.14
C LEU A 91 9.71 3.33 -3.50
N GLU A 92 10.83 3.18 -2.81
CA GLU A 92 11.66 2.00 -2.97
C GLU A 92 11.24 1.00 -1.91
N ILE A 93 11.04 -0.24 -2.31
CA ILE A 93 10.66 -1.31 -1.40
C ILE A 93 11.68 -2.41 -1.51
N ARG A 94 12.19 -2.86 -0.38
CA ARG A 94 13.05 -4.02 -0.31
C ARG A 94 12.37 -5.01 0.62
N ASN A 95 12.15 -6.22 0.14
CA ASN A 95 11.47 -7.25 0.93
C ASN A 95 12.35 -8.48 1.03
N PHE A 96 12.24 -9.15 2.16
CA PHE A 96 13.03 -10.34 2.46
C PHE A 96 12.12 -11.42 3.06
N ALA A 97 12.13 -12.59 2.44
CA ALA A 97 11.37 -13.74 2.91
C ALA A 97 12.28 -14.96 2.82
N GLY A 98 12.95 -15.29 3.91
CA GLY A 98 13.96 -16.34 3.91
C GLY A 98 15.11 -15.95 3.01
N SER A 99 15.41 -16.79 2.02
CA SER A 99 16.47 -16.49 1.07
C SER A 99 15.98 -15.69 -0.13
N PHE A 100 14.68 -15.38 -0.17
CA PHE A 100 14.12 -14.63 -1.29
C PHE A 100 14.21 -13.14 -0.97
N THR A 101 14.81 -12.38 -1.88
CA THR A 101 14.93 -10.94 -1.71
C THR A 101 14.35 -10.27 -2.94
N GLY A 102 13.79 -9.11 -2.75
CA GLY A 102 13.23 -8.33 -3.86
C GLY A 102 13.44 -6.85 -3.62
N ARG A 103 13.52 -6.11 -4.71
CA ARG A 103 13.65 -4.66 -4.67
C ARG A 103 12.86 -4.10 -5.83
N ALA A 104 12.07 -3.09 -5.57
CA ALA A 104 11.30 -2.45 -6.62
C ALA A 104 11.13 -0.97 -6.29
N ILE A 105 10.94 -0.16 -7.31
CA ILE A 105 10.60 1.24 -7.13
C ILE A 105 9.28 1.45 -7.84
N HIS A 106 8.32 2.00 -7.10
CA HIS A 106 7.00 2.28 -7.63
C HIS A 106 6.70 3.75 -7.52
N LEU A 107 5.98 4.29 -8.49
CA LEU A 107 5.42 5.63 -8.34
C LEU A 107 4.08 5.46 -7.64
N MET A 108 3.97 6.03 -6.44
CA MET A 108 2.75 5.95 -5.64
C MET A 108 2.05 7.29 -5.70
N CYS A 109 0.78 7.29 -6.06
CA CYS A 109 0.00 8.53 -6.13
C CYS A 109 -1.19 8.44 -5.19
N LYS A 110 -1.48 9.55 -4.53
CA LYS A 110 -2.60 9.61 -3.60
C LYS A 110 -3.86 9.92 -4.38
N ILE A 111 -4.80 9.00 -4.34
CA ILE A 111 -6.06 9.13 -5.03
C ILE A 111 -7.13 9.07 -3.96
N GLY A 112 -7.75 10.21 -3.69
CA GLY A 112 -8.63 10.31 -2.53
C GLY A 112 -7.77 10.20 -1.29
N ASP A 113 -8.07 9.25 -0.45
CA ASP A 113 -7.31 9.03 0.78
C ASP A 113 -6.37 7.83 0.68
N GLU A 114 -6.21 7.27 -0.51
CA GLU A 114 -5.44 6.05 -0.67
C GLU A 114 -4.25 6.23 -1.59
N TRP A 115 -3.15 5.59 -1.26
CA TRP A 115 -1.99 5.58 -2.13
C TRP A 115 -2.07 4.35 -3.03
N LYS A 116 -1.82 4.56 -4.31
CA LYS A 116 -1.83 3.45 -5.29
C LYS A 116 -0.63 3.55 -6.20
N ALA A 117 -0.10 2.40 -6.58
CA ALA A 117 0.97 2.35 -7.54
C ALA A 117 0.39 2.66 -8.92
N VAL A 118 1.07 3.49 -9.67
CA VAL A 118 0.64 3.86 -11.01
C VAL A 118 1.74 3.59 -12.01
N THR A 119 1.34 3.38 -13.25
CA THR A 119 2.32 3.14 -14.31
C THR A 119 2.86 4.49 -14.78
N GLU A 120 4.16 4.58 -14.93
CA GLU A 120 4.79 5.81 -15.42
C GLU A 120 4.78 5.93 -16.95
#